data_69c37e048b005e22a4f192a0d2077096
#
_entry.id   69c37e048b005e22a4f192a0d2077096
#
_cell.length_a   1.000
_cell.length_b   1.000
_cell.length_c   1.000
_cell.angle_alpha   90.00
_cell.angle_beta   90.00
_cell.angle_gamma   90.00
#
_symmetry.space_group_name_H-M   'P 1'
#
loop_
_entity.id
_entity.type
_entity.pdbx_description
1 polymer ?
#
loop_
_entity_poly.entity_id
_entity_poly.type
_entity_poly.pdbx_seq_one_letter_code
_entity_poly.pdbx_strand_id
1 'polypeptide(L)'
;FDLNSLYPHLIMQYNISPETLQDERHPSATVDKILSEELTFEMYKDYAVCANGAMYSKDRQGFLPELMQKYYNERVVFKKRMIAAKKEYQKTPTKALEKEIARCNNIQMAKKISLNSAYGAIGNQYFRYYKLANAEAITLSGQVSIRWIEMKMNQYLNKLLQTEEVDYVIASDTDSIYLNLGPLVTKFFSAKSSDKTAIVDILDKICQDKLEPFIEQSYQNLADYVSAYEQKMSMKRENIADRGIWTAKKRY
;
A
#
# COMPACT_ATOMS: atom_id res chain seq x y z
N PHE A 1 3.42 -9.20 3.47
CA PHE A 1 3.53 -7.73 3.38
C PHE A 1 2.20 -7.15 2.94
N ASP A 2 1.83 -6.01 3.51
CA ASP A 2 0.54 -5.37 3.29
C ASP A 2 0.70 -3.87 3.04
N LEU A 3 -0.08 -3.33 2.09
CA LEU A 3 -0.12 -1.89 1.78
C LEU A 3 -1.02 -1.17 2.78
N ASN A 4 -0.50 -0.12 3.35
CA ASN A 4 -1.25 0.67 4.33
C ASN A 4 -2.36 1.50 3.66
N SER A 5 -3.63 1.08 3.80
CA SER A 5 -4.81 1.83 3.33
C SER A 5 -4.71 2.19 1.83
N LEU A 6 -4.60 1.20 0.94
CA LEU A 6 -4.31 1.36 -0.48
C LEU A 6 -5.10 2.48 -1.18
N TYR A 7 -6.43 2.46 -1.18
CA TYR A 7 -7.23 3.42 -1.95
C TYR A 7 -7.09 4.87 -1.49
N PRO A 8 -7.12 5.19 -0.19
CA PRO A 8 -6.81 6.55 0.26
C PRO A 8 -5.42 7.04 -0.17
N HIS A 9 -4.41 6.16 -0.13
CA HIS A 9 -3.06 6.53 -0.54
C HIS A 9 -2.94 6.72 -2.06
N LEU A 10 -3.67 5.95 -2.87
CA LEU A 10 -3.76 6.20 -4.32
C LEU A 10 -4.42 7.55 -4.63
N ILE A 11 -5.49 7.91 -3.92
CA ILE A 11 -6.12 9.23 -4.06
C ILE A 11 -5.11 10.34 -3.79
N MET A 12 -4.30 10.21 -2.74
CA MET A 12 -3.26 11.18 -2.40
C MET A 12 -2.10 11.18 -3.41
N GLN A 13 -1.62 9.98 -3.79
CA GLN A 13 -0.46 9.81 -4.67
C GLN A 13 -0.66 10.41 -6.05
N TYR A 14 -1.85 10.22 -6.63
CA TYR A 14 -2.16 10.71 -7.97
C TYR A 14 -2.96 12.03 -7.96
N ASN A 15 -3.20 12.62 -6.79
CA ASN A 15 -4.00 13.83 -6.65
C ASN A 15 -5.41 13.69 -7.22
N ILE A 16 -6.05 12.54 -7.02
CA ILE A 16 -7.35 12.20 -7.60
C ILE A 16 -8.46 13.02 -6.94
N SER A 17 -9.00 13.97 -7.69
CA SER A 17 -10.12 14.83 -7.26
C SER A 17 -10.87 15.35 -8.49
N PRO A 18 -12.17 15.70 -8.39
CA PRO A 18 -12.91 16.21 -9.54
C PRO A 18 -12.33 17.47 -10.17
N GLU A 19 -11.77 18.37 -9.34
CA GLU A 19 -11.22 19.65 -9.79
C GLU A 19 -9.79 19.57 -10.31
N THR A 20 -9.09 18.47 -10.08
CA THR A 20 -7.74 18.23 -10.60
C THR A 20 -7.74 17.36 -11.85
N LEU A 21 -8.85 16.65 -12.11
CA LEU A 21 -9.03 15.82 -13.29
C LEU A 21 -9.03 16.68 -14.56
N GLN A 22 -8.22 16.28 -15.54
CA GLN A 22 -8.17 16.91 -16.86
C GLN A 22 -9.22 16.31 -17.81
N ASP A 23 -9.69 17.09 -18.76
CA ASP A 23 -10.63 16.63 -19.80
C ASP A 23 -9.93 15.67 -20.77
N GLU A 24 -8.67 15.92 -21.06
CA GLU A 24 -7.83 15.05 -21.90
C GLU A 24 -7.31 13.84 -21.10
N ARG A 25 -7.07 12.75 -21.82
CA ARG A 25 -6.48 11.52 -21.28
C ARG A 25 -5.19 11.18 -22.00
N HIS A 26 -4.28 10.54 -21.30
CA HIS A 26 -3.12 9.93 -21.92
C HIS A 26 -3.58 8.82 -22.89
N PRO A 27 -3.20 8.87 -24.19
CA PRO A 27 -3.81 8.04 -25.24
C PRO A 27 -3.52 6.54 -25.10
N SER A 28 -2.46 6.18 -24.40
CA SER A 28 -1.95 4.81 -24.38
C SER A 28 -1.75 4.22 -22.97
N ALA A 29 -1.98 4.99 -21.88
CA ALA A 29 -1.76 4.49 -20.53
C ALA A 29 -2.78 3.40 -20.18
N THR A 30 -2.24 2.21 -19.92
CA THR A 30 -2.98 1.02 -19.43
C THR A 30 -2.13 0.32 -18.38
N VAL A 31 -2.75 -0.57 -17.60
CA VAL A 31 -2.04 -1.35 -16.57
C VAL A 31 -0.84 -2.07 -17.17
N ASP A 32 -1.04 -2.82 -18.26
CA ASP A 32 0.03 -3.65 -18.83
C ASP A 32 1.16 -2.82 -19.44
N LYS A 33 0.86 -1.71 -20.14
CA LYS A 33 1.88 -0.83 -20.71
C LYS A 33 2.69 -0.06 -19.66
N ILE A 34 2.09 0.23 -18.51
CA ILE A 34 2.84 0.82 -17.39
C ILE A 34 3.77 -0.23 -16.79
N LEU A 35 3.30 -1.47 -16.61
CA LEU A 35 4.10 -2.56 -16.06
C LEU A 35 5.25 -2.99 -16.97
N SER A 36 5.07 -2.93 -18.29
CA SER A 36 6.13 -3.21 -19.27
C SER A 36 7.14 -2.06 -19.45
N GLU A 37 6.89 -0.91 -18.80
CA GLU A 37 7.72 0.30 -18.90
C GLU A 37 7.88 0.82 -20.36
N GLU A 38 6.90 0.53 -21.23
CA GLU A 38 6.92 0.92 -22.65
C GLU A 38 6.53 2.38 -22.90
N LEU A 39 6.00 3.06 -21.88
CA LEU A 39 5.51 4.43 -22.02
C LEU A 39 6.55 5.45 -21.58
N THR A 40 6.45 6.65 -22.16
CA THR A 40 7.18 7.83 -21.68
C THR A 40 6.18 8.89 -21.23
N PHE A 41 6.43 9.47 -20.06
CA PHE A 41 5.59 10.51 -19.48
C PHE A 41 6.28 11.90 -19.49
N GLU A 42 7.35 12.06 -20.26
CA GLU A 42 8.13 13.32 -20.38
C GLU A 42 7.25 14.53 -20.75
N MET A 43 6.29 14.33 -21.65
CA MET A 43 5.36 15.39 -22.10
C MET A 43 4.25 15.68 -21.08
N TYR A 44 4.13 14.87 -20.02
CA TYR A 44 3.04 14.93 -19.03
C TYR A 44 3.55 15.23 -17.62
N LYS A 45 4.71 15.87 -17.48
CA LYS A 45 5.34 16.16 -16.17
C LYS A 45 4.49 16.99 -15.22
N ASP A 46 3.61 17.81 -15.78
CA ASP A 46 2.70 18.67 -15.00
C ASP A 46 1.45 17.92 -14.49
N TYR A 47 1.33 16.65 -14.87
CA TYR A 47 0.19 15.81 -14.53
C TYR A 47 0.64 14.50 -13.90
N ALA A 48 -0.15 14.02 -12.93
CA ALA A 48 -0.08 12.63 -12.48
C ALA A 48 -0.93 11.76 -13.39
N VAL A 49 -0.35 10.72 -13.98
CA VAL A 49 -1.02 9.86 -14.98
C VAL A 49 -1.42 8.54 -14.35
N CYS A 50 -2.71 8.23 -14.37
CA CYS A 50 -3.26 6.97 -13.87
C CYS A 50 -3.37 5.90 -14.96
N ALA A 51 -3.53 4.64 -14.54
CA ALA A 51 -3.55 3.48 -15.43
C ALA A 51 -4.78 3.36 -16.34
N ASN A 52 -5.79 4.22 -16.16
CA ASN A 52 -6.91 4.38 -17.09
C ASN A 52 -6.71 5.55 -18.07
N GLY A 53 -5.52 6.13 -18.10
CA GLY A 53 -5.18 7.31 -18.89
C GLY A 53 -5.67 8.64 -18.30
N ALA A 54 -6.40 8.64 -17.18
CA ALA A 54 -6.80 9.88 -16.53
C ALA A 54 -5.58 10.65 -16.02
N MET A 55 -5.58 11.95 -16.22
CA MET A 55 -4.52 12.87 -15.83
C MET A 55 -5.03 13.84 -14.78
N TYR A 56 -4.23 14.09 -13.76
CA TYR A 56 -4.57 15.00 -12.66
C TYR A 56 -3.51 16.09 -12.54
N SER A 57 -3.93 17.37 -12.50
CA SER A 57 -3.04 18.51 -12.32
C SER A 57 -2.21 18.39 -11.05
N LYS A 58 -0.96 18.85 -11.12
CA LYS A 58 -0.03 18.92 -9.98
C LYS A 58 0.13 20.33 -9.43
N ASP A 59 -0.58 21.33 -9.97
CA ASP A 59 -0.44 22.73 -9.56
C ASP A 59 -0.83 22.97 -8.10
N ARG A 60 -1.83 22.24 -7.63
CA ARG A 60 -2.32 22.30 -6.25
C ARG A 60 -2.89 20.96 -5.80
N GLN A 61 -2.86 20.73 -4.51
CA GLN A 61 -3.51 19.55 -3.93
C GLN A 61 -5.04 19.67 -4.07
N GLY A 62 -5.67 18.59 -4.55
CA GLY A 62 -7.12 18.49 -4.62
C GLY A 62 -7.75 18.32 -3.23
N PHE A 63 -9.05 18.67 -3.10
CA PHE A 63 -9.73 18.60 -1.80
C PHE A 63 -9.89 17.14 -1.29
N LEU A 64 -10.10 16.17 -2.17
CA LEU A 64 -10.19 14.75 -1.76
C LEU A 64 -8.84 14.24 -1.23
N PRO A 65 -7.70 14.41 -1.91
CA PRO A 65 -6.38 14.12 -1.36
C PRO A 65 -6.11 14.80 -0.02
N GLU A 66 -6.43 16.10 0.11
CA GLU A 66 -6.26 16.84 1.36
C GLU A 66 -7.10 16.21 2.49
N LEU A 67 -8.35 15.88 2.22
CA LEU A 67 -9.24 15.24 3.18
C LEU A 67 -8.74 13.85 3.61
N MET A 68 -8.25 13.03 2.64
CA MET A 68 -7.66 11.73 2.93
C MET A 68 -6.42 11.88 3.81
N GLN A 69 -5.53 12.81 3.49
CA GLN A 69 -4.33 13.08 4.27
C GLN A 69 -4.66 13.51 5.70
N LYS A 70 -5.60 14.42 5.86
CA LYS A 70 -6.07 14.89 7.17
C LYS A 70 -6.63 13.73 8.00
N TYR A 71 -7.54 12.94 7.44
CA TYR A 71 -8.16 11.83 8.17
C TYR A 71 -7.16 10.74 8.51
N TYR A 72 -6.23 10.45 7.61
CA TYR A 72 -5.16 9.50 7.87
C TYR A 72 -4.25 9.94 9.02
N ASN A 73 -3.78 11.18 8.97
CA ASN A 73 -2.91 11.74 10.01
C ASN A 73 -3.60 11.75 11.39
N GLU A 74 -4.85 12.19 11.44
CA GLU A 74 -5.63 12.19 12.67
C GLU A 74 -5.86 10.75 13.20
N ARG A 75 -6.15 9.79 12.31
CA ARG A 75 -6.26 8.37 12.69
C ARG A 75 -4.97 7.86 13.32
N VAL A 76 -3.82 8.16 12.72
CA VAL A 76 -2.51 7.74 13.25
C VAL A 76 -2.27 8.31 14.64
N VAL A 77 -2.58 9.59 14.87
CA VAL A 77 -2.47 10.24 16.18
C VAL A 77 -3.33 9.51 17.22
N PHE A 78 -4.63 9.31 16.95
CA PHE A 78 -5.52 8.65 17.89
C PHE A 78 -5.18 7.17 18.11
N LYS A 79 -4.70 6.46 17.07
CA LYS A 79 -4.20 5.08 17.21
C LYS A 79 -2.97 5.01 18.12
N LYS A 80 -2.01 5.93 17.97
CA LYS A 80 -0.84 6.00 18.86
C LYS A 80 -1.23 6.31 20.31
N ARG A 81 -2.13 7.27 20.53
CA ARG A 81 -2.66 7.60 21.87
C ARG A 81 -3.37 6.42 22.51
N MET A 82 -4.21 5.70 21.76
CA MET A 82 -4.87 4.49 22.23
C MET A 82 -3.87 3.42 22.67
N ILE A 83 -2.81 3.18 21.87
CA ILE A 83 -1.78 2.18 22.19
C ILE A 83 -1.00 2.59 23.45
N ALA A 84 -0.65 3.87 23.59
CA ALA A 84 0.01 4.39 24.77
C ALA A 84 -0.86 4.20 26.03
N ALA A 85 -2.14 4.60 25.96
CA ALA A 85 -3.09 4.42 27.05
C ALA A 85 -3.30 2.94 27.42
N LYS A 86 -3.31 2.02 26.42
CA LYS A 86 -3.40 0.57 26.68
C LYS A 86 -2.16 0.05 27.42
N LYS A 87 -0.95 0.49 27.06
CA LYS A 87 0.29 0.10 27.75
C LYS A 87 0.32 0.60 29.21
N GLU A 88 -0.20 1.81 29.44
CA GLU A 88 -0.31 2.37 30.79
C GLU A 88 -1.38 1.67 31.61
N TYR A 89 -2.52 1.36 31.01
CA TYR A 89 -3.59 0.60 31.64
C TYR A 89 -3.17 -0.80 32.09
N GLN A 90 -2.29 -1.48 31.33
CA GLN A 90 -1.71 -2.77 31.71
C GLN A 90 -0.87 -2.68 32.99
N LYS A 91 -0.26 -1.52 33.27
CA LYS A 91 0.55 -1.30 34.49
C LYS A 91 -0.31 -0.83 35.66
N THR A 92 -1.22 0.08 35.39
CA THR A 92 -2.06 0.73 36.42
C THR A 92 -3.48 0.92 35.89
N PRO A 93 -4.38 -0.05 36.06
CA PRO A 93 -5.75 0.03 35.57
C PRO A 93 -6.52 1.17 36.28
N THR A 94 -7.04 2.12 35.49
CA THR A 94 -7.91 3.21 35.97
C THR A 94 -9.10 3.43 35.05
N LYS A 95 -10.22 3.87 35.60
CA LYS A 95 -11.43 4.23 34.80
C LYS A 95 -11.15 5.37 33.81
N ALA A 96 -10.22 6.26 34.12
CA ALA A 96 -9.84 7.36 33.23
C ALA A 96 -9.13 6.83 31.98
N LEU A 97 -8.17 5.91 32.13
CA LEU A 97 -7.49 5.26 31.01
C LEU A 97 -8.44 4.39 30.17
N GLU A 98 -9.36 3.69 30.80
CA GLU A 98 -10.39 2.91 30.10
C GLU A 98 -11.25 3.79 29.17
N LYS A 99 -11.73 4.94 29.70
CA LYS A 99 -12.48 5.92 28.91
C LYS A 99 -11.65 6.52 27.77
N GLU A 100 -10.37 6.84 28.01
CA GLU A 100 -9.48 7.39 26.97
C GLU A 100 -9.21 6.34 25.88
N ILE A 101 -8.99 5.07 26.23
CA ILE A 101 -8.84 3.97 25.26
C ILE A 101 -10.11 3.87 24.39
N ALA A 102 -11.29 3.83 25.00
CA ALA A 102 -12.56 3.75 24.28
C ALA A 102 -12.76 4.96 23.34
N ARG A 103 -12.53 6.18 23.85
CA ARG A 103 -12.62 7.41 23.06
C ARG A 103 -11.68 7.41 21.85
N CYS A 104 -10.40 7.12 22.08
CA CYS A 104 -9.40 7.09 20.99
C CYS A 104 -9.70 5.97 19.98
N ASN A 105 -10.17 4.81 20.45
CA ASN A 105 -10.58 3.71 19.58
C ASN A 105 -11.77 4.10 18.69
N ASN A 106 -12.79 4.73 19.24
CA ASN A 106 -13.97 5.16 18.47
C ASN A 106 -13.59 6.19 17.41
N ILE A 107 -12.76 7.17 17.73
CA ILE A 107 -12.32 8.20 16.79
C ILE A 107 -11.47 7.58 15.67
N GLN A 108 -10.46 6.76 16.01
CA GLN A 108 -9.61 6.15 14.98
C GLN A 108 -10.39 5.18 14.09
N MET A 109 -11.39 4.49 14.64
CA MET A 109 -12.24 3.58 13.88
C MET A 109 -13.16 4.34 12.92
N ALA A 110 -13.82 5.42 13.39
CA ALA A 110 -14.64 6.27 12.53
C ALA A 110 -13.83 6.82 11.35
N LYS A 111 -12.59 7.28 11.60
CA LYS A 111 -11.70 7.75 10.52
C LYS A 111 -11.26 6.62 9.58
N LYS A 112 -11.00 5.41 10.09
CA LYS A 112 -10.71 4.24 9.25
C LYS A 112 -11.89 3.93 8.32
N ILE A 113 -13.11 3.95 8.84
CA ILE A 113 -14.33 3.71 8.05
C ILE A 113 -14.48 4.81 6.98
N SER A 114 -14.32 6.09 7.34
CA SER A 114 -14.41 7.19 6.39
C SER A 114 -13.39 7.09 5.25
N LEU A 115 -12.13 6.75 5.57
CA LEU A 115 -11.06 6.54 4.59
C LEU A 115 -11.41 5.39 3.62
N ASN A 116 -11.86 4.25 4.15
CA ASN A 116 -12.17 3.08 3.31
C ASN A 116 -13.44 3.30 2.48
N SER A 117 -14.39 4.12 2.96
CA SER A 117 -15.64 4.42 2.26
C SER A 117 -15.50 5.49 1.17
N ALA A 118 -14.38 6.23 1.15
CA ALA A 118 -14.16 7.31 0.18
C ALA A 118 -14.24 6.80 -1.27
N TYR A 119 -13.57 5.68 -1.57
CA TYR A 119 -13.63 5.05 -2.89
C TYR A 119 -15.08 4.66 -3.27
N GLY A 120 -15.82 4.02 -2.34
CA GLY A 120 -17.21 3.64 -2.57
C GLY A 120 -18.12 4.84 -2.84
N ALA A 121 -17.88 5.96 -2.16
CA ALA A 121 -18.61 7.21 -2.42
C ALA A 121 -18.28 7.79 -3.81
N ILE A 122 -16.99 7.88 -4.18
CA ILE A 122 -16.55 8.40 -5.48
C ILE A 122 -17.14 7.57 -6.65
N GLY A 123 -17.28 6.25 -6.47
CA GLY A 123 -17.87 5.34 -7.45
C GLY A 123 -19.40 5.28 -7.44
N ASN A 124 -20.07 5.98 -6.54
CA ASN A 124 -21.53 5.97 -6.43
C ASN A 124 -22.15 7.11 -7.26
N GLN A 125 -23.00 6.78 -8.24
CA GLN A 125 -23.66 7.74 -9.13
C GLN A 125 -24.49 8.83 -8.41
N TYR A 126 -24.94 8.61 -7.19
CA TYR A 126 -25.69 9.57 -6.39
C TYR A 126 -24.80 10.49 -5.53
N PHE A 127 -23.47 10.24 -5.53
CA PHE A 127 -22.55 11.09 -4.80
C PHE A 127 -22.31 12.40 -5.55
N ARG A 128 -22.34 13.53 -4.84
CA ARG A 128 -22.16 14.87 -5.45
C ARG A 128 -20.90 14.99 -6.31
N TYR A 129 -19.83 14.32 -5.93
CA TYR A 129 -18.54 14.36 -6.60
C TYR A 129 -18.26 13.08 -7.41
N TYR A 130 -19.31 12.37 -7.81
CA TYR A 130 -19.19 11.19 -8.65
C TYR A 130 -18.51 11.52 -9.98
N LYS A 131 -17.48 10.74 -10.28
CA LYS A 131 -16.82 10.68 -11.59
C LYS A 131 -16.32 9.25 -11.79
N LEU A 132 -16.85 8.55 -12.78
CA LEU A 132 -16.45 7.16 -13.08
C LEU A 132 -14.93 7.08 -13.33
N ALA A 133 -14.37 8.05 -14.06
CA ALA A 133 -12.94 8.12 -14.33
C ALA A 133 -12.08 8.13 -13.05
N ASN A 134 -12.53 8.80 -11.99
CA ASN A 134 -11.81 8.81 -10.71
C ASN A 134 -11.86 7.43 -10.02
N ALA A 135 -13.00 6.75 -10.07
CA ALA A 135 -13.12 5.40 -9.49
C ALA A 135 -12.27 4.37 -10.25
N GLU A 136 -12.27 4.42 -11.57
CA GLU A 136 -11.42 3.59 -12.43
C GLU A 136 -9.92 3.89 -12.20
N ALA A 137 -9.56 5.16 -12.11
CA ALA A 137 -8.19 5.57 -11.83
C ALA A 137 -7.65 4.94 -10.53
N ILE A 138 -8.46 4.94 -9.46
CA ILE A 138 -8.08 4.34 -8.17
C ILE A 138 -7.86 2.83 -8.32
N THR A 139 -8.81 2.11 -8.93
CA THR A 139 -8.73 0.65 -9.01
C THR A 139 -7.65 0.15 -9.95
N LEU A 140 -7.52 0.76 -11.13
CA LEU A 140 -6.50 0.34 -12.11
C LEU A 140 -5.09 0.74 -11.67
N SER A 141 -4.90 1.90 -11.03
CA SER A 141 -3.61 2.25 -10.42
C SER A 141 -3.29 1.37 -9.21
N GLY A 142 -4.31 0.87 -8.50
CA GLY A 142 -4.14 -0.16 -7.46
C GLY A 142 -3.64 -1.49 -8.03
N GLN A 143 -4.18 -1.92 -9.17
CA GLN A 143 -3.68 -3.11 -9.87
C GLN A 143 -2.23 -2.94 -10.32
N VAL A 144 -1.86 -1.76 -10.85
CA VAL A 144 -0.46 -1.47 -11.17
C VAL A 144 0.41 -1.58 -9.94
N SER A 145 0.01 -0.97 -8.82
CA SER A 145 0.82 -0.93 -7.60
C SER A 145 1.13 -2.34 -7.06
N ILE A 146 0.13 -3.24 -7.01
CA ILE A 146 0.34 -4.59 -6.50
C ILE A 146 1.14 -5.48 -7.48
N ARG A 147 0.84 -5.41 -8.79
CA ARG A 147 1.57 -6.18 -9.80
C ARG A 147 3.01 -5.68 -9.99
N TRP A 148 3.23 -4.37 -9.86
CA TRP A 148 4.57 -3.78 -9.90
C TRP A 148 5.47 -4.34 -8.80
N ILE A 149 4.99 -4.33 -7.55
CA ILE A 149 5.80 -4.82 -6.44
C ILE A 149 5.99 -6.33 -6.49
N GLU A 150 5.00 -7.11 -6.94
CA GLU A 150 5.11 -8.54 -7.21
C GLU A 150 6.26 -8.82 -8.20
N MET A 151 6.27 -8.14 -9.32
CA MET A 151 7.31 -8.28 -10.34
C MET A 151 8.69 -7.87 -9.81
N LYS A 152 8.80 -6.70 -9.17
CA LYS A 152 10.09 -6.21 -8.64
C LYS A 152 10.62 -7.09 -7.50
N MET A 153 9.75 -7.64 -6.65
CA MET A 153 10.15 -8.57 -5.58
C MET A 153 10.65 -9.90 -6.13
N ASN A 154 9.99 -10.47 -7.14
CA ASN A 154 10.47 -11.67 -7.81
C ASN A 154 11.85 -11.44 -8.46
N GLN A 155 12.04 -10.33 -9.16
CA GLN A 155 13.33 -9.96 -9.74
C GLN A 155 14.43 -9.82 -8.66
N TYR A 156 14.12 -9.14 -7.56
CA TYR A 156 15.06 -8.93 -6.46
C TYR A 156 15.47 -10.25 -5.80
N LEU A 157 14.51 -11.12 -5.48
CA LEU A 157 14.79 -12.39 -4.82
C LEU A 157 15.52 -13.38 -5.75
N ASN A 158 15.19 -13.42 -7.05
CA ASN A 158 15.93 -14.21 -8.03
C ASN A 158 17.39 -13.76 -8.10
N LYS A 159 17.65 -12.44 -8.15
CA LYS A 159 19.02 -11.91 -8.12
C LYS A 159 19.76 -12.26 -6.82
N LEU A 160 19.10 -12.12 -5.67
CA LEU A 160 19.67 -12.39 -4.35
C LEU A 160 20.01 -13.88 -4.15
N LEU A 161 19.12 -14.75 -4.61
CA LEU A 161 19.24 -16.19 -4.44
C LEU A 161 19.99 -16.87 -5.58
N GLN A 162 20.33 -16.13 -6.65
CA GLN A 162 20.99 -16.64 -7.86
C GLN A 162 20.15 -17.73 -8.53
N THR A 163 18.86 -17.46 -8.68
CA THR A 163 17.88 -18.29 -9.38
C THR A 163 17.34 -17.53 -10.59
N GLU A 164 16.70 -18.23 -11.52
CA GLU A 164 16.09 -17.65 -12.71
C GLU A 164 14.60 -18.01 -12.75
N GLU A 165 13.76 -17.03 -13.02
CA GLU A 165 12.30 -17.16 -13.23
C GLU A 165 11.53 -17.91 -12.13
N VAL A 166 12.02 -17.87 -10.87
CA VAL A 166 11.32 -18.46 -9.73
C VAL A 166 10.32 -17.45 -9.17
N ASP A 167 9.07 -17.87 -9.00
CA ASP A 167 8.04 -17.11 -8.32
C ASP A 167 8.18 -17.23 -6.81
N TYR A 168 8.69 -16.18 -6.17
CA TYR A 168 8.75 -16.06 -4.72
C TYR A 168 7.50 -15.42 -4.13
N VAL A 169 6.74 -14.64 -4.92
CA VAL A 169 5.44 -14.13 -4.55
C VAL A 169 4.40 -15.20 -4.84
N ILE A 170 4.07 -16.02 -3.86
CA ILE A 170 3.21 -17.20 -4.00
C ILE A 170 1.71 -16.87 -4.03
N ALA A 171 1.34 -15.69 -3.57
CA ALA A 171 -0.03 -15.18 -3.64
C ALA A 171 -0.03 -13.66 -3.50
N SER A 172 -1.04 -13.01 -4.06
CA SER A 172 -1.36 -11.59 -3.86
C SER A 172 -2.87 -11.41 -3.75
N ASP A 173 -3.31 -10.46 -2.92
CA ASP A 173 -4.72 -10.09 -2.83
C ASP A 173 -4.83 -8.57 -2.58
N THR A 174 -5.39 -7.87 -3.54
CA THR A 174 -5.75 -6.44 -3.54
C THR A 174 -4.61 -5.50 -3.06
N ASP A 175 -4.14 -5.62 -1.84
CA ASP A 175 -3.16 -4.77 -1.16
C ASP A 175 -2.07 -5.55 -0.41
N SER A 176 -2.04 -6.87 -0.53
CA SER A 176 -1.06 -7.73 0.14
C SER A 176 -0.34 -8.66 -0.82
N ILE A 177 0.93 -8.99 -0.50
CA ILE A 177 1.72 -10.02 -1.15
C ILE A 177 2.24 -11.03 -0.11
N TYR A 178 2.31 -12.29 -0.52
CA TYR A 178 2.80 -13.41 0.28
C TYR A 178 4.09 -13.93 -0.33
N LEU A 179 5.19 -13.80 0.41
CA LEU A 179 6.51 -14.20 -0.05
C LEU A 179 6.92 -15.55 0.52
N ASN A 180 7.40 -16.45 -0.34
CA ASN A 180 8.08 -17.65 0.09
C ASN A 180 9.54 -17.35 0.38
N LEU A 181 9.90 -17.18 1.64
CA LEU A 181 11.27 -16.96 2.10
C LEU A 181 11.99 -18.24 2.54
N GLY A 182 11.38 -19.42 2.36
CA GLY A 182 11.99 -20.72 2.67
C GLY A 182 13.35 -20.93 2.00
N PRO A 183 13.52 -20.68 0.70
CA PRO A 183 14.83 -20.77 0.03
C PRO A 183 15.89 -19.85 0.60
N LEU A 184 15.51 -18.66 1.05
CA LEU A 184 16.41 -17.71 1.73
C LEU A 184 16.85 -18.28 3.08
N VAL A 185 15.92 -18.85 3.86
CA VAL A 185 16.26 -19.52 5.12
C VAL A 185 17.24 -20.67 4.87
N THR A 186 16.96 -21.54 3.87
CA THR A 186 17.82 -22.69 3.55
C THR A 186 19.22 -22.26 3.11
N LYS A 187 19.34 -21.19 2.31
CA LYS A 187 20.63 -20.71 1.79
C LYS A 187 21.51 -20.07 2.87
N PHE A 188 20.92 -19.28 3.77
CA PHE A 188 21.67 -18.48 4.73
C PHE A 188 21.71 -19.06 6.16
N PHE A 189 20.82 -20.01 6.46
CA PHE A 189 20.68 -20.59 7.80
C PHE A 189 20.94 -22.11 7.82
N SER A 190 21.94 -22.57 7.03
CA SER A 190 22.27 -24.00 6.98
C SER A 190 22.26 -24.67 8.37
N ALA A 191 21.36 -25.66 8.52
CA ALA A 191 21.36 -26.81 9.46
C ALA A 191 21.65 -26.61 10.97
N LYS A 192 22.04 -25.45 11.46
CA LYS A 192 22.46 -25.25 12.86
C LYS A 192 21.45 -24.61 13.79
N SER A 193 20.36 -24.04 13.29
CA SER A 193 19.32 -23.44 14.14
C SER A 193 18.01 -24.17 13.95
N SER A 194 17.73 -25.15 14.82
CA SER A 194 16.39 -25.74 14.99
C SER A 194 15.44 -24.80 15.74
N ASP A 195 15.92 -23.65 16.17
CA ASP A 195 15.15 -22.68 16.94
C ASP A 195 14.32 -21.80 15.97
N LYS A 196 13.02 -22.09 15.92
CA LYS A 196 12.04 -21.33 15.12
C LYS A 196 12.00 -19.84 15.50
N THR A 197 12.19 -19.51 16.77
CA THR A 197 12.16 -18.13 17.26
C THR A 197 13.32 -17.34 16.68
N ALA A 198 14.52 -17.91 16.72
CA ALA A 198 15.70 -17.28 16.14
C ALA A 198 15.56 -17.06 14.62
N ILE A 199 14.94 -18.01 13.89
CA ILE A 199 14.66 -17.87 12.44
C ILE A 199 13.70 -16.71 12.21
N VAL A 200 12.61 -16.62 12.99
CA VAL A 200 11.62 -15.53 12.88
C VAL A 200 12.27 -14.17 13.16
N ASP A 201 13.06 -14.04 14.21
CA ASP A 201 13.75 -12.78 14.58
C ASP A 201 14.68 -12.30 13.47
N ILE A 202 15.41 -13.23 12.85
CA ILE A 202 16.33 -12.89 11.75
C ILE A 202 15.55 -12.54 10.48
N LEU A 203 14.50 -13.31 10.15
CA LEU A 203 13.63 -12.96 9.01
C LEU A 203 12.97 -11.61 9.22
N ASP A 204 12.49 -11.31 10.42
CA ASP A 204 11.91 -10.01 10.74
C ASP A 204 12.92 -8.88 10.49
N LYS A 205 14.15 -9.07 10.93
CA LYS A 205 15.24 -8.12 10.69
C LYS A 205 15.57 -7.96 9.19
N ILE A 206 15.61 -9.06 8.44
CA ILE A 206 15.83 -9.01 6.98
C ILE A 206 14.67 -8.27 6.31
N CYS A 207 13.43 -8.52 6.72
CA CYS A 207 12.27 -7.80 6.18
C CYS A 207 12.39 -6.30 6.42
N GLN A 208 12.74 -5.88 7.65
CA GLN A 208 12.85 -4.46 8.01
C GLN A 208 14.07 -3.78 7.36
N ASP A 209 15.22 -4.43 7.35
CA ASP A 209 16.50 -3.80 6.95
C ASP A 209 16.74 -3.88 5.43
N LYS A 210 16.11 -4.83 4.73
CA LYS A 210 16.37 -5.09 3.30
C LYS A 210 15.12 -5.05 2.43
N LEU A 211 14.07 -5.79 2.78
CA LEU A 211 12.90 -5.93 1.91
C LEU A 211 12.03 -4.67 1.94
N GLU A 212 11.74 -4.12 3.11
CA GLU A 212 10.94 -2.88 3.22
C GLU A 212 11.61 -1.68 2.52
N PRO A 213 12.92 -1.41 2.69
CA PRO A 213 13.60 -0.34 1.94
C PRO A 213 13.60 -0.57 0.43
N PHE A 214 13.75 -1.82 -0.03
CA PHE A 214 13.65 -2.15 -1.45
C PHE A 214 12.25 -1.90 -2.00
N ILE A 215 11.21 -2.29 -1.26
CA ILE A 215 9.80 -2.04 -1.62
C ILE A 215 9.55 -0.53 -1.71
N GLU A 216 10.01 0.24 -0.74
CA GLU A 216 9.85 1.70 -0.72
C GLU A 216 10.54 2.36 -1.92
N GLN A 217 11.77 1.95 -2.24
CA GLN A 217 12.48 2.43 -3.43
C GLN A 217 11.75 2.02 -4.72
N SER A 218 11.20 0.82 -4.77
CA SER A 218 10.44 0.35 -5.94
C SER A 218 9.16 1.17 -6.18
N TYR A 219 8.46 1.56 -5.10
CA TYR A 219 7.31 2.45 -5.21
C TYR A 219 7.69 3.89 -5.53
N GLN A 220 8.86 4.36 -5.07
CA GLN A 220 9.38 5.67 -5.50
C GLN A 220 9.65 5.66 -7.02
N ASN A 221 10.29 4.61 -7.54
CA ASN A 221 10.55 4.47 -8.97
C ASN A 221 9.25 4.44 -9.79
N LEU A 222 8.21 3.75 -9.30
CA LEU A 222 6.90 3.79 -9.96
C LEU A 222 6.28 5.18 -9.94
N ALA A 223 6.32 5.87 -8.79
CA ALA A 223 5.77 7.22 -8.64
C ALA A 223 6.47 8.22 -9.58
N ASP A 224 7.80 8.15 -9.67
CA ASP A 224 8.58 8.98 -10.58
C ASP A 224 8.26 8.65 -12.05
N TYR A 225 8.16 7.37 -12.38
CA TYR A 225 7.84 6.90 -13.73
C TYR A 225 6.49 7.41 -14.24
N VAL A 226 5.44 7.30 -13.44
CA VAL A 226 4.09 7.77 -13.84
C VAL A 226 3.85 9.25 -13.52
N SER A 227 4.90 10.00 -13.18
CA SER A 227 4.81 11.42 -12.81
C SER A 227 3.80 11.69 -11.69
N ALA A 228 3.73 10.84 -10.67
CA ALA A 228 2.81 11.00 -9.56
C ALA A 228 2.94 12.36 -8.87
N TYR A 229 1.88 12.80 -8.20
CA TYR A 229 1.88 14.04 -7.41
C TYR A 229 2.84 13.94 -6.21
N GLU A 230 2.78 12.81 -5.50
CA GLU A 230 3.65 12.51 -4.36
C GLU A 230 3.71 10.99 -4.14
N GLN A 231 4.85 10.41 -3.75
CA GLN A 231 4.91 9.00 -3.39
C GLN A 231 4.22 8.77 -2.03
N LYS A 232 3.24 7.88 -1.97
CA LYS A 232 2.45 7.56 -0.76
C LYS A 232 2.36 6.07 -0.45
N MET A 233 2.77 5.19 -1.37
CA MET A 233 2.70 3.75 -1.14
C MET A 233 3.74 3.32 -0.11
N SER A 234 3.29 2.63 0.93
CA SER A 234 4.16 2.03 1.94
C SER A 234 3.63 0.65 2.29
N MET A 235 4.47 -0.36 2.11
CA MET A 235 4.14 -1.75 2.43
C MET A 235 5.01 -2.22 3.60
N LYS A 236 4.39 -2.88 4.56
CA LYS A 236 5.04 -3.36 5.77
C LYS A 236 4.84 -4.86 5.93
N ARG A 237 5.84 -5.52 6.54
CA ARG A 237 5.68 -6.91 6.96
C ARG A 237 4.65 -6.98 8.10
N GLU A 238 3.59 -7.74 7.93
CA GLU A 238 2.59 -7.97 8.97
C GLU A 238 2.83 -9.26 9.73
N ASN A 239 2.96 -10.37 9.02
CA ASN A 239 3.11 -11.68 9.61
C ASN A 239 4.29 -12.46 9.02
N ILE A 240 4.88 -13.35 9.85
CA ILE A 240 5.79 -14.41 9.42
C ILE A 240 5.18 -15.73 9.90
N ALA A 241 5.00 -16.67 8.99
CA ALA A 241 4.43 -17.98 9.28
C ALA A 241 5.30 -19.10 8.69
N ASP A 242 5.30 -20.26 9.31
CA ASP A 242 5.98 -21.45 8.79
C ASP A 242 5.11 -22.24 7.79
N ARG A 243 3.81 -22.00 7.78
CA ARG A 243 2.84 -22.61 6.87
C ARG A 243 1.68 -21.64 6.58
N GLY A 244 1.17 -21.68 5.36
CA GLY A 244 -0.03 -20.98 4.94
C GLY A 244 -1.00 -21.94 4.27
N ILE A 245 -2.31 -21.73 4.46
CA ILE A 245 -3.37 -22.51 3.82
C ILE A 245 -4.35 -21.53 3.18
N TRP A 246 -4.54 -21.62 1.89
CA TRP A 246 -5.54 -20.90 1.12
C TRP A 246 -6.69 -21.84 0.76
N THR A 247 -7.79 -21.79 1.49
CA THR A 247 -8.94 -22.69 1.30
C THR A 247 -9.86 -22.25 0.17
N ALA A 248 -9.91 -20.95 -0.10
CA ALA A 248 -10.64 -20.35 -1.21
C ALA A 248 -10.19 -18.89 -1.38
N LYS A 249 -10.67 -18.20 -2.45
CA LYS A 249 -10.44 -16.77 -2.66
C LYS A 249 -10.89 -15.99 -1.41
N LYS A 250 -9.98 -15.17 -0.85
CA LYS A 250 -10.19 -14.38 0.39
C LYS A 250 -10.44 -15.22 1.67
N ARG A 251 -9.98 -16.47 1.70
CA ARG A 251 -10.03 -17.35 2.89
C ARG A 251 -8.66 -17.97 3.13
N TYR A 252 -7.85 -17.32 3.93
CA TYR A 252 -6.48 -17.68 4.30
C TYR A 252 -6.18 -17.21 5.74
#